data_f133f1aaf579f6bf191d82e7537fbb49
#
_entry.id   f133f1aaf579f6bf191d82e7537fbb49
#
_cell.length_a   1.000
_cell.length_b   1.000
_cell.length_c   1.000
_cell.angle_alpha   90.00
_cell.angle_beta   90.00
_cell.angle_gamma   90.00
#
_symmetry.space_group_name_H-M   'P 1'
#
loop_
_entity.id
_entity.type
_entity.pdbx_description
1 polymer ?
#
loop_
_entity_poly.entity_id
_entity_poly.type
_entity_poly.pdbx_seq_one_letter_code
_entity_poly.pdbx_strand_id
1 'polypeptide(L)'
;MVDYHMHSVLSDGKNSYEEMVLMAIEKGLDEIGFTDHVCLKPVTWAIRLEDIPVMTSQIIDLKEKYEDQIKIRYGIEMDYLPGKEEQINDIIERIPVDYVIGSIHFIGDWNFDTDQSFYGKWTNDKLYEKYFTLVQQAAKSGLFDIIGHIDIIKKFRVYPESNQDLLFEDTIKIIKANNLVVELNTGGMDRPCAEFTPGYKILEMCYKHHVPVTLSSDAHSNIQIARHFESAIELLAQVGYTEIVGFKNRIRRIIRL
;
A
#
# COMPACT_ATOMS: atom_id res chain seq x y z
N MET A 1 8.70 11.68 -11.14
CA MET A 1 8.65 10.85 -9.92
C MET A 1 7.19 10.67 -9.51
N VAL A 2 6.80 9.52 -8.94
CA VAL A 2 5.39 9.22 -8.59
C VAL A 2 5.29 8.72 -7.15
N ASP A 3 4.19 9.04 -6.46
CA ASP A 3 3.89 8.56 -5.11
C ASP A 3 2.42 8.09 -5.05
N TYR A 4 2.21 6.78 -4.84
CA TYR A 4 0.89 6.15 -5.00
C TYR A 4 0.23 5.71 -3.68
N HIS A 5 0.73 6.16 -2.52
CA HIS A 5 0.10 5.83 -1.25
C HIS A 5 0.18 7.02 -0.30
N MET A 6 -0.96 7.69 -0.11
CA MET A 6 -1.07 8.81 0.81
C MET A 6 -2.51 9.01 1.29
N HIS A 7 -2.63 9.53 2.51
CA HIS A 7 -3.86 9.67 3.27
C HIS A 7 -4.21 11.13 3.53
N SER A 8 -5.49 11.42 3.53
CA SER A 8 -6.04 12.74 3.83
C SER A 8 -6.74 12.78 5.19
N VAL A 9 -7.22 13.96 5.57
CA VAL A 9 -8.06 14.15 6.76
C VAL A 9 -9.41 13.44 6.69
N LEU A 10 -9.77 12.83 5.58
CA LEU A 10 -10.98 12.01 5.48
C LEU A 10 -10.78 10.61 6.06
N SER A 11 -9.53 10.16 6.18
CA SER A 11 -9.14 8.98 6.96
C SER A 11 -8.31 9.40 8.18
N ASP A 12 -7.06 9.05 8.24
CA ASP A 12 -6.17 9.35 9.37
C ASP A 12 -4.98 10.26 9.01
N GLY A 13 -4.99 10.82 7.82
CA GLY A 13 -4.05 11.86 7.42
C GLY A 13 -4.29 13.19 8.16
N LYS A 14 -3.31 14.08 8.10
CA LYS A 14 -3.31 15.37 8.81
C LYS A 14 -3.63 16.56 7.92
N ASN A 15 -3.63 16.38 6.61
CA ASN A 15 -3.78 17.45 5.63
C ASN A 15 -4.94 17.16 4.69
N SER A 16 -5.54 18.21 4.16
CA SER A 16 -6.51 18.11 3.07
C SER A 16 -5.84 17.60 1.79
N TYR A 17 -6.63 17.07 0.87
CA TYR A 17 -6.12 16.67 -0.45
C TYR A 17 -5.36 17.79 -1.14
N GLU A 18 -5.90 19.02 -1.08
CA GLU A 18 -5.28 20.16 -1.75
C GLU A 18 -3.92 20.53 -1.15
N GLU A 19 -3.77 20.51 0.18
CA GLU A 19 -2.46 20.73 0.82
C GLU A 19 -1.45 19.66 0.43
N MET A 20 -1.91 18.41 0.26
CA MET A 20 -1.05 17.32 -0.24
C MET A 20 -0.66 17.55 -1.70
N VAL A 21 -1.58 17.96 -2.57
CA VAL A 21 -1.30 18.29 -3.98
C VAL A 21 -0.27 19.41 -4.09
N LEU A 22 -0.46 20.51 -3.36
CA LEU A 22 0.45 21.65 -3.41
C LEU A 22 1.87 21.26 -2.96
N MET A 23 2.00 20.47 -1.91
CA MET A 23 3.30 19.96 -1.47
C MET A 23 3.94 19.01 -2.49
N ALA A 24 3.16 18.17 -3.14
CA ALA A 24 3.66 17.27 -4.19
C ALA A 24 4.20 18.06 -5.39
N ILE A 25 3.51 19.14 -5.79
CA ILE A 25 3.98 20.07 -6.84
C ILE A 25 5.28 20.76 -6.39
N GLU A 26 5.35 21.27 -5.17
CA GLU A 26 6.55 21.91 -4.61
C GLU A 26 7.74 20.94 -4.61
N LYS A 27 7.51 19.64 -4.32
CA LYS A 27 8.54 18.60 -4.36
C LYS A 27 8.87 18.10 -5.77
N GLY A 28 8.20 18.61 -6.81
CA GLY A 28 8.45 18.25 -8.20
C GLY A 28 8.02 16.84 -8.59
N LEU A 29 6.94 16.32 -7.99
CA LEU A 29 6.36 15.05 -8.41
C LEU A 29 5.56 15.24 -9.70
N ASP A 30 5.65 14.25 -10.60
CA ASP A 30 4.89 14.24 -11.86
C ASP A 30 3.47 13.70 -11.66
N GLU A 31 3.31 12.81 -10.67
CA GLU A 31 2.05 12.12 -10.41
C GLU A 31 1.94 11.66 -8.97
N ILE A 32 0.74 11.77 -8.40
CA ILE A 32 0.40 11.28 -7.06
C ILE A 32 -0.88 10.48 -7.08
N GLY A 33 -1.08 9.64 -6.07
CA GLY A 33 -2.31 8.89 -5.87
C GLY A 33 -2.80 8.97 -4.42
N PHE A 34 -4.04 9.40 -4.23
CA PHE A 34 -4.71 9.34 -2.93
C PHE A 34 -5.27 7.95 -2.68
N THR A 35 -5.08 7.45 -1.47
CA THR A 35 -5.47 6.08 -1.08
C THR A 35 -5.97 6.04 0.35
N ASP A 36 -6.92 6.89 0.70
CA ASP A 36 -7.51 6.86 2.03
C ASP A 36 -7.98 5.45 2.39
N HIS A 37 -7.84 5.10 3.67
CA HIS A 37 -8.23 3.81 4.19
C HIS A 37 -9.73 3.55 4.02
N VAL A 38 -10.07 2.38 3.51
CA VAL A 38 -11.44 1.84 3.46
C VAL A 38 -11.46 0.51 4.19
N CYS A 39 -12.28 0.39 5.23
CA CYS A 39 -12.34 -0.81 6.06
C CYS A 39 -13.79 -1.17 6.40
N LEU A 40 -14.12 -2.46 6.36
CA LEU A 40 -15.45 -2.97 6.76
C LEU A 40 -15.60 -3.19 8.27
N LYS A 41 -14.50 -3.05 9.04
CA LYS A 41 -14.57 -3.06 10.50
C LYS A 41 -14.89 -1.66 11.03
N PRO A 42 -15.55 -1.56 12.22
CA PRO A 42 -15.85 -0.28 12.84
C PRO A 42 -14.56 0.33 13.43
N VAL A 43 -13.82 1.02 12.60
CA VAL A 43 -12.58 1.72 12.96
C VAL A 43 -12.74 3.23 12.79
N THR A 44 -11.93 4.01 13.49
CA THR A 44 -12.00 5.49 13.45
C THR A 44 -10.98 6.10 12.49
N TRP A 45 -10.04 5.32 12.00
CA TRP A 45 -8.96 5.76 11.13
C TRP A 45 -9.27 5.57 9.63
N ALA A 46 -10.33 4.84 9.27
CA ALA A 46 -10.78 4.70 7.88
C ALA A 46 -11.92 5.68 7.57
N ILE A 47 -12.06 6.01 6.29
CA ILE A 47 -13.19 6.81 5.81
C ILE A 47 -14.52 6.12 6.14
N ARG A 48 -15.51 6.89 6.53
CA ARG A 48 -16.88 6.36 6.63
C ARG A 48 -17.43 6.10 5.24
N LEU A 49 -18.05 4.95 5.02
CA LEU A 49 -18.55 4.57 3.69
C LEU A 49 -19.54 5.60 3.11
N GLU A 50 -20.25 6.32 3.95
CA GLU A 50 -21.17 7.41 3.58
C GLU A 50 -20.42 8.66 3.07
N ASP A 51 -19.14 8.84 3.37
CA ASP A 51 -18.32 9.96 2.93
C ASP A 51 -17.56 9.68 1.62
N ILE A 52 -17.63 8.46 1.07
CA ILE A 52 -17.02 8.10 -0.23
C ILE A 52 -17.44 9.05 -1.36
N PRO A 53 -18.71 9.48 -1.50
CA PRO A 53 -19.08 10.46 -2.52
C PRO A 53 -18.37 11.80 -2.36
N VAL A 54 -18.12 12.25 -1.12
CA VAL A 54 -17.39 13.49 -0.82
C VAL A 54 -15.93 13.35 -1.24
N MET A 55 -15.29 12.23 -0.86
CA MET A 55 -13.93 11.88 -1.30
C MET A 55 -13.83 11.91 -2.83
N THR A 56 -14.76 11.24 -3.50
CA THR A 56 -14.79 11.15 -4.96
C THR A 56 -14.89 12.54 -5.61
N SER A 57 -15.80 13.39 -5.13
CA SER A 57 -15.97 14.75 -5.66
C SER A 57 -14.69 15.56 -5.49
N GLN A 58 -14.12 15.58 -4.30
CA GLN A 58 -12.91 16.35 -4.01
C GLN A 58 -11.72 15.93 -4.90
N ILE A 59 -11.50 14.62 -5.08
CA ILE A 59 -10.41 14.14 -5.93
C ILE A 59 -10.64 14.49 -7.39
N ILE A 60 -11.89 14.40 -7.90
CA ILE A 60 -12.23 14.78 -9.29
C ILE A 60 -11.98 16.27 -9.51
N ASP A 61 -12.45 17.13 -8.59
CA ASP A 61 -12.27 18.58 -8.67
C ASP A 61 -10.77 18.96 -8.69
N LEU A 62 -9.95 18.27 -7.89
CA LEU A 62 -8.50 18.50 -7.87
C LEU A 62 -7.81 17.96 -9.13
N LYS A 63 -8.25 16.84 -9.69
CA LYS A 63 -7.76 16.34 -10.98
C LYS A 63 -7.93 17.39 -12.08
N GLU A 64 -9.09 18.05 -12.14
CA GLU A 64 -9.37 19.12 -13.09
C GLU A 64 -8.56 20.39 -12.78
N LYS A 65 -8.57 20.83 -11.52
CA LYS A 65 -7.90 22.06 -11.09
C LYS A 65 -6.40 22.08 -11.34
N TYR A 66 -5.75 20.95 -11.21
CA TYR A 66 -4.27 20.85 -11.27
C TYR A 66 -3.77 20.04 -12.49
N GLU A 67 -4.62 19.80 -13.52
CA GLU A 67 -4.30 18.93 -14.67
C GLU A 67 -3.01 19.30 -15.42
N ASP A 68 -2.71 20.60 -15.50
CA ASP A 68 -1.52 21.15 -16.18
C ASP A 68 -0.24 21.10 -15.32
N GLN A 69 -0.36 20.82 -13.99
CA GLN A 69 0.75 20.89 -13.05
C GLN A 69 1.17 19.51 -12.54
N ILE A 70 0.21 18.64 -12.22
CA ILE A 70 0.47 17.32 -11.68
C ILE A 70 -0.66 16.35 -12.04
N LYS A 71 -0.32 15.09 -12.26
CA LYS A 71 -1.34 14.06 -12.47
C LYS A 71 -1.78 13.49 -11.13
N ILE A 72 -3.09 13.55 -10.86
CA ILE A 72 -3.68 12.99 -9.64
C ILE A 72 -4.39 11.69 -9.99
N ARG A 73 -4.10 10.62 -9.25
CA ARG A 73 -4.79 9.33 -9.34
C ARG A 73 -5.71 9.14 -8.16
N TYR A 74 -6.80 8.47 -8.42
CA TYR A 74 -7.75 8.07 -7.38
C TYR A 74 -7.55 6.59 -7.08
N GLY A 75 -6.89 6.28 -6.00
CA GLY A 75 -6.81 4.96 -5.42
C GLY A 75 -7.60 4.88 -4.10
N ILE A 76 -7.64 3.70 -3.53
CA ILE A 76 -8.04 3.43 -2.16
C ILE A 76 -7.10 2.40 -1.55
N GLU A 77 -6.86 2.50 -0.24
CA GLU A 77 -6.27 1.41 0.53
C GLU A 77 -7.38 0.65 1.23
N MET A 78 -7.65 -0.56 0.73
CA MET A 78 -8.72 -1.42 1.20
C MET A 78 -8.18 -2.54 2.08
N ASP A 79 -8.68 -2.65 3.31
CA ASP A 79 -8.40 -3.79 4.16
C ASP A 79 -8.97 -5.08 3.59
N TYR A 80 -8.11 -6.10 3.43
CA TYR A 80 -8.60 -7.44 3.14
C TYR A 80 -9.08 -8.13 4.42
N LEU A 81 -10.32 -8.55 4.41
CA LEU A 81 -10.96 -9.29 5.49
C LEU A 81 -11.52 -10.62 4.93
N PRO A 82 -10.98 -11.78 5.36
CA PRO A 82 -11.45 -13.08 4.88
C PRO A 82 -12.95 -13.28 5.06
N GLY A 83 -13.62 -13.76 4.00
CA GLY A 83 -15.08 -13.98 4.00
C GLY A 83 -15.90 -12.70 3.80
N LYS A 84 -15.25 -11.59 3.42
CA LYS A 84 -15.89 -10.31 3.09
C LYS A 84 -15.66 -9.89 1.64
N GLU A 85 -15.13 -10.78 0.81
CA GLU A 85 -14.72 -10.50 -0.56
C GLU A 85 -15.83 -9.88 -1.40
N GLU A 86 -17.07 -10.38 -1.30
CA GLU A 86 -18.23 -9.82 -2.01
C GLU A 86 -18.52 -8.38 -1.57
N GLN A 87 -18.52 -8.12 -0.25
CA GLN A 87 -18.77 -6.77 0.28
C GLN A 87 -17.66 -5.78 -0.09
N ILE A 88 -16.41 -6.25 -0.11
CA ILE A 88 -15.25 -5.46 -0.56
C ILE A 88 -15.41 -5.12 -2.04
N ASN A 89 -15.76 -6.10 -2.87
CA ASN A 89 -15.98 -5.89 -4.30
C ASN A 89 -17.10 -4.89 -4.56
N ASP A 90 -18.23 -5.00 -3.85
CA ASP A 90 -19.35 -4.07 -3.95
C ASP A 90 -18.97 -2.62 -3.67
N ILE A 91 -18.02 -2.40 -2.75
CA ILE A 91 -17.51 -1.05 -2.45
C ILE A 91 -16.61 -0.59 -3.59
N ILE A 92 -15.65 -1.43 -4.01
CA ILE A 92 -14.69 -1.08 -5.07
C ILE A 92 -15.41 -0.72 -6.37
N GLU A 93 -16.45 -1.47 -6.76
CA GLU A 93 -17.21 -1.23 -8.00
C GLU A 93 -17.97 0.11 -8.02
N ARG A 94 -18.23 0.69 -6.84
CA ARG A 94 -18.93 2.00 -6.73
C ARG A 94 -17.99 3.20 -6.80
N ILE A 95 -16.67 2.97 -6.76
CA ILE A 95 -15.67 4.03 -6.71
C ILE A 95 -14.91 4.04 -8.05
N PRO A 96 -14.81 5.19 -8.75
CA PRO A 96 -14.09 5.26 -10.03
C PRO A 96 -12.58 5.30 -9.83
N VAL A 97 -12.03 4.24 -9.24
CA VAL A 97 -10.61 4.15 -8.88
C VAL A 97 -9.69 3.90 -10.07
N ASP A 98 -8.52 4.51 -10.01
CA ASP A 98 -7.41 4.20 -10.91
C ASP A 98 -6.66 2.92 -10.49
N TYR A 99 -6.69 2.57 -9.18
CA TYR A 99 -6.11 1.34 -8.61
C TYR A 99 -6.62 1.09 -7.18
N VAL A 100 -6.43 -0.13 -6.71
CA VAL A 100 -6.77 -0.55 -5.34
C VAL A 100 -5.55 -1.20 -4.69
N ILE A 101 -5.10 -0.64 -3.57
CA ILE A 101 -4.12 -1.27 -2.69
C ILE A 101 -4.86 -2.20 -1.73
N GLY A 102 -4.45 -3.47 -1.69
CA GLY A 102 -4.95 -4.44 -0.72
C GLY A 102 -3.98 -4.57 0.43
N SER A 103 -4.43 -4.21 1.63
CA SER A 103 -3.61 -4.20 2.84
C SER A 103 -4.14 -5.15 3.90
N ILE A 104 -3.25 -5.64 4.75
CA ILE A 104 -3.56 -6.48 5.89
C ILE A 104 -3.20 -5.72 7.16
N HIS A 105 -4.20 -5.24 7.90
CA HIS A 105 -4.03 -4.62 9.22
C HIS A 105 -4.59 -5.48 10.35
N PHE A 106 -5.30 -6.57 10.02
CA PHE A 106 -5.95 -7.42 11.01
C PHE A 106 -5.55 -8.89 10.88
N ILE A 107 -5.34 -9.54 12.02
CA ILE A 107 -5.31 -11.00 12.15
C ILE A 107 -6.51 -11.43 13.00
N GLY A 108 -7.57 -11.88 12.35
CA GLY A 108 -8.87 -12.02 13.00
C GLY A 108 -9.43 -10.66 13.42
N ASP A 109 -9.71 -10.48 14.72
CA ASP A 109 -10.19 -9.19 15.25
C ASP A 109 -9.07 -8.28 15.76
N TRP A 110 -7.85 -8.76 15.80
CA TRP A 110 -6.72 -8.00 16.28
C TRP A 110 -6.14 -7.10 15.18
N ASN A 111 -6.19 -5.78 15.41
CA ASN A 111 -5.46 -4.81 14.61
C ASN A 111 -3.99 -4.76 15.08
N PHE A 112 -3.14 -5.55 14.45
CA PHE A 112 -1.73 -5.65 14.83
C PHE A 112 -0.93 -4.40 14.47
N ASP A 113 -1.43 -3.56 13.58
CA ASP A 113 -0.74 -2.34 13.16
C ASP A 113 -0.79 -1.24 14.23
N THR A 114 -1.85 -1.21 15.04
CA THR A 114 -2.02 -0.20 16.10
C THR A 114 -1.99 -0.77 17.51
N ASP A 115 -2.38 -2.03 17.70
CA ASP A 115 -2.45 -2.69 19.01
C ASP A 115 -1.33 -3.71 19.17
N GLN A 116 -0.40 -3.45 20.10
CA GLN A 116 0.70 -4.35 20.40
C GLN A 116 0.37 -5.45 21.42
N SER A 117 -0.83 -5.48 21.98
CA SER A 117 -1.19 -6.34 23.12
C SER A 117 -1.12 -7.84 22.83
N PHE A 118 -1.26 -8.25 21.57
CA PHE A 118 -1.23 -9.66 21.17
C PHE A 118 0.10 -10.12 20.57
N TYR A 119 1.07 -9.21 20.41
CA TYR A 119 2.43 -9.64 20.09
C TYR A 119 2.96 -10.51 21.24
N GLY A 120 3.50 -11.68 20.88
CA GLY A 120 3.90 -12.71 21.88
C GLY A 120 2.82 -13.74 22.21
N LYS A 121 1.57 -13.58 21.71
CA LYS A 121 0.54 -14.62 21.84
C LYS A 121 0.89 -15.91 21.08
N TRP A 122 1.62 -15.77 19.99
CA TRP A 122 2.18 -16.87 19.19
C TRP A 122 3.70 -16.70 19.11
N THR A 123 4.41 -17.76 18.75
CA THR A 123 5.81 -17.61 18.30
C THR A 123 5.83 -16.69 17.09
N ASN A 124 6.93 -15.99 16.87
CA ASN A 124 7.05 -15.08 15.73
C ASN A 124 6.87 -15.82 14.40
N ASP A 125 7.39 -17.05 14.28
CA ASP A 125 7.20 -17.87 13.08
C ASP A 125 5.72 -18.13 12.80
N LYS A 126 4.94 -18.48 13.85
CA LYS A 126 3.50 -18.71 13.70
C LYS A 126 2.72 -17.43 13.39
N LEU A 127 3.18 -16.30 13.90
CA LEU A 127 2.62 -14.99 13.58
C LEU A 127 2.83 -14.66 12.10
N TYR A 128 4.05 -14.90 11.57
CA TYR A 128 4.36 -14.72 10.16
C TYR A 128 3.56 -15.65 9.25
N GLU A 129 3.42 -16.93 9.60
CA GLU A 129 2.56 -17.86 8.86
C GLU A 129 1.12 -17.35 8.75
N LYS A 130 0.55 -16.88 9.88
CA LYS A 130 -0.83 -16.33 9.89
C LYS A 130 -0.95 -15.09 9.01
N TYR A 131 -0.02 -14.16 9.14
CA TYR A 131 0.00 -12.92 8.38
C TYR A 131 0.14 -13.18 6.88
N PHE A 132 1.16 -13.95 6.47
CA PHE A 132 1.40 -14.25 5.06
C PHE A 132 0.30 -15.13 4.45
N THR A 133 -0.39 -15.95 5.24
CA THR A 133 -1.61 -16.64 4.78
C THR A 133 -2.69 -15.64 4.36
N LEU A 134 -2.88 -14.54 5.11
CA LEU A 134 -3.83 -13.49 4.75
C LEU A 134 -3.38 -12.73 3.49
N VAL A 135 -2.10 -12.41 3.36
CA VAL A 135 -1.52 -11.82 2.14
C VAL A 135 -1.78 -12.72 0.93
N GLN A 136 -1.58 -14.03 1.05
CA GLN A 136 -1.85 -14.98 -0.02
C GLN A 136 -3.34 -15.06 -0.38
N GLN A 137 -4.24 -14.97 0.61
CA GLN A 137 -5.68 -14.93 0.37
C GLN A 137 -6.08 -13.62 -0.34
N ALA A 138 -5.58 -12.48 0.12
CA ALA A 138 -5.78 -11.20 -0.54
C ALA A 138 -5.30 -11.24 -1.99
N ALA A 139 -4.11 -11.81 -2.24
CA ALA A 139 -3.56 -11.94 -3.58
C ALA A 139 -4.41 -12.84 -4.51
N LYS A 140 -5.09 -13.84 -3.97
CA LYS A 140 -5.98 -14.75 -4.72
C LYS A 140 -7.39 -14.22 -4.92
N SER A 141 -7.79 -13.18 -4.20
CA SER A 141 -9.18 -12.69 -4.19
C SER A 141 -9.62 -12.04 -5.51
N GLY A 142 -8.66 -11.57 -6.32
CA GLY A 142 -8.95 -10.83 -7.55
C GLY A 142 -9.42 -9.39 -7.34
N LEU A 143 -9.42 -8.88 -6.11
CA LEU A 143 -9.96 -7.57 -5.73
C LEU A 143 -8.96 -6.42 -5.99
N PHE A 144 -7.67 -6.69 -5.84
CA PHE A 144 -6.63 -5.69 -5.72
C PHE A 144 -5.76 -5.57 -6.98
N ASP A 145 -5.08 -4.45 -7.12
CA ASP A 145 -4.08 -4.20 -8.16
C ASP A 145 -2.66 -4.24 -7.55
N ILE A 146 -2.56 -3.82 -6.30
CA ILE A 146 -1.31 -3.68 -5.54
C ILE A 146 -1.48 -4.42 -4.21
N ILE A 147 -0.46 -5.16 -3.77
CA ILE A 147 -0.32 -5.61 -2.38
C ILE A 147 0.48 -4.55 -1.63
N GLY A 148 -0.18 -3.89 -0.68
CA GLY A 148 0.40 -2.85 0.17
C GLY A 148 1.40 -3.42 1.17
N HIS A 149 2.43 -2.66 1.51
CA HIS A 149 3.44 -2.93 2.57
C HIS A 149 3.50 -4.40 3.05
N ILE A 150 3.78 -5.31 2.11
CA ILE A 150 3.61 -6.77 2.21
C ILE A 150 4.15 -7.44 3.48
N ASP A 151 5.11 -6.86 4.17
CA ASP A 151 5.72 -7.40 5.39
C ASP A 151 5.66 -6.42 6.58
N ILE A 152 4.62 -5.58 6.63
CA ILE A 152 4.43 -4.59 7.71
C ILE A 152 4.34 -5.22 9.11
N ILE A 153 4.07 -6.50 9.21
CA ILE A 153 4.06 -7.25 10.47
C ILE A 153 5.36 -7.11 11.27
N LYS A 154 6.48 -6.77 10.61
CA LYS A 154 7.79 -6.49 11.24
C LYS A 154 7.88 -5.10 11.89
N LYS A 155 6.87 -4.24 11.72
CA LYS A 155 6.85 -2.82 12.10
C LYS A 155 7.40 -2.56 13.52
N PHE A 156 7.09 -3.43 14.48
CA PHE A 156 7.53 -3.33 15.86
C PHE A 156 8.78 -4.18 16.18
N ARG A 157 9.62 -4.44 15.17
CA ARG A 157 10.82 -5.29 15.28
C ARG A 157 10.52 -6.74 15.69
N VAL A 158 9.37 -7.24 15.28
CA VAL A 158 9.00 -8.64 15.45
C VAL A 158 9.42 -9.38 14.18
N TYR A 159 10.44 -10.20 14.28
CA TYR A 159 10.99 -10.98 13.17
C TYR A 159 10.83 -12.47 13.44
N PRO A 160 10.72 -13.31 12.39
CA PRO A 160 10.69 -14.75 12.57
C PRO A 160 12.01 -15.27 13.16
N GLU A 161 11.91 -16.36 13.92
CA GLU A 161 13.06 -17.02 14.55
C GLU A 161 13.73 -18.05 13.63
N SER A 162 12.92 -18.65 12.73
CA SER A 162 13.39 -19.59 11.73
C SER A 162 13.39 -18.99 10.32
N ASN A 163 14.05 -19.68 9.39
CA ASN A 163 14.05 -19.29 7.98
C ASN A 163 12.65 -19.45 7.37
N GLN A 164 12.08 -18.33 6.89
CA GLN A 164 10.77 -18.26 6.26
C GLN A 164 10.83 -18.13 4.72
N ASP A 165 11.96 -18.46 4.10
CA ASP A 165 12.18 -18.26 2.67
C ASP A 165 11.12 -18.93 1.80
N LEU A 166 10.72 -20.16 2.14
CA LEU A 166 9.68 -20.88 1.42
C LEU A 166 8.32 -20.17 1.51
N LEU A 167 7.96 -19.66 2.69
CA LEU A 167 6.72 -18.91 2.90
C LEU A 167 6.71 -17.62 2.06
N PHE A 168 7.80 -16.89 2.06
CA PHE A 168 7.94 -15.66 1.27
C PHE A 168 7.89 -15.96 -0.22
N GLU A 169 8.68 -16.93 -0.67
CA GLU A 169 8.76 -17.31 -2.07
C GLU A 169 7.41 -17.80 -2.61
N ASP A 170 6.69 -18.65 -1.86
CA ASP A 170 5.35 -19.10 -2.23
C ASP A 170 4.36 -17.94 -2.31
N THR A 171 4.45 -16.98 -1.39
CA THR A 171 3.63 -15.78 -1.44
C THR A 171 3.91 -14.96 -2.71
N ILE A 172 5.18 -14.73 -3.04
CA ILE A 172 5.59 -14.02 -4.25
C ILE A 172 5.13 -14.73 -5.52
N LYS A 173 5.21 -16.07 -5.58
CA LYS A 173 4.68 -16.87 -6.70
C LYS A 173 3.16 -16.70 -6.85
N ILE A 174 2.43 -16.65 -5.74
CA ILE A 174 0.98 -16.41 -5.76
C ILE A 174 0.66 -15.00 -6.28
N ILE A 175 1.37 -13.99 -5.81
CA ILE A 175 1.25 -12.60 -6.28
C ILE A 175 1.50 -12.53 -7.78
N LYS A 176 2.57 -13.17 -8.26
CA LYS A 176 2.89 -13.26 -9.69
C LYS A 176 1.79 -13.94 -10.50
N ALA A 177 1.30 -15.09 -10.02
CA ALA A 177 0.26 -15.87 -10.70
C ALA A 177 -1.07 -15.10 -10.83
N ASN A 178 -1.35 -14.20 -9.89
CA ASN A 178 -2.54 -13.34 -9.90
C ASN A 178 -2.28 -11.97 -10.53
N ASN A 179 -1.13 -11.80 -11.18
CA ASN A 179 -0.80 -10.57 -11.91
C ASN A 179 -0.90 -9.32 -11.05
N LEU A 180 -0.39 -9.33 -9.81
CA LEU A 180 -0.39 -8.19 -8.89
C LEU A 180 0.94 -7.44 -8.90
N VAL A 181 0.92 -6.23 -8.39
CA VAL A 181 2.09 -5.38 -8.14
C VAL A 181 2.38 -5.41 -6.64
N VAL A 182 3.65 -5.39 -6.25
CA VAL A 182 4.05 -5.20 -4.85
C VAL A 182 4.44 -3.74 -4.64
N GLU A 183 3.96 -3.18 -3.57
CA GLU A 183 4.33 -1.84 -3.15
C GLU A 183 5.73 -1.86 -2.50
N LEU A 184 6.66 -1.00 -2.95
CA LEU A 184 7.80 -0.59 -2.14
C LEU A 184 7.40 0.65 -1.35
N ASN A 185 7.04 0.44 -0.11
CA ASN A 185 6.56 1.46 0.81
C ASN A 185 7.71 1.96 1.69
N THR A 186 7.92 3.27 1.68
CA THR A 186 9.03 3.90 2.39
C THR A 186 8.67 4.31 3.82
N GLY A 187 7.39 4.26 4.18
CA GLY A 187 6.91 4.63 5.51
C GLY A 187 7.49 3.79 6.65
N GLY A 188 7.88 2.55 6.36
CA GLY A 188 8.51 1.66 7.32
C GLY A 188 9.84 2.18 7.89
N MET A 189 10.55 3.03 7.14
CA MET A 189 11.80 3.66 7.59
C MET A 189 11.62 4.54 8.84
N ASP A 190 10.44 5.13 9.00
CA ASP A 190 10.11 5.97 10.18
C ASP A 190 9.42 5.17 11.31
N ARG A 191 9.30 3.86 11.14
CA ARG A 191 8.74 2.96 12.16
C ARG A 191 9.86 2.31 12.99
N PRO A 192 9.56 1.65 14.11
CA PRO A 192 10.57 0.99 14.94
C PRO A 192 11.48 0.03 14.18
N CYS A 193 11.00 -0.66 13.15
CA CYS A 193 11.84 -1.55 12.32
C CYS A 193 12.90 -0.79 11.52
N ALA A 194 12.66 0.47 11.14
CA ALA A 194 13.54 1.29 10.31
C ALA A 194 13.95 0.59 9.00
N GLU A 195 12.98 -0.05 8.34
CA GLU A 195 13.16 -0.78 7.09
C GLU A 195 12.08 -0.42 6.08
N PHE A 196 12.40 -0.50 4.79
CA PHE A 196 11.40 -0.52 3.73
C PHE A 196 10.49 -1.74 3.85
N THR A 197 9.26 -1.62 3.36
CA THR A 197 8.32 -2.73 3.18
C THR A 197 8.02 -2.89 1.68
N PRO A 198 8.43 -4.02 1.06
CA PRO A 198 9.16 -5.14 1.66
C PRO A 198 10.61 -4.81 2.02
N GLY A 199 11.13 -5.59 2.98
CA GLY A 199 12.57 -5.63 3.24
C GLY A 199 13.33 -6.23 2.04
N TYR A 200 14.66 -5.99 2.01
CA TYR A 200 15.53 -6.36 0.89
C TYR A 200 15.30 -7.78 0.36
N LYS A 201 15.21 -8.76 1.24
CA LYS A 201 15.09 -10.18 0.87
C LYS A 201 13.81 -10.47 0.06
N ILE A 202 12.68 -9.94 0.51
CA ILE A 202 11.41 -10.12 -0.20
C ILE A 202 11.41 -9.33 -1.52
N LEU A 203 11.98 -8.13 -1.54
CA LEU A 203 12.12 -7.33 -2.75
C LEU A 203 13.00 -8.04 -3.81
N GLU A 204 14.10 -8.65 -3.38
CA GLU A 204 14.95 -9.48 -4.25
C GLU A 204 14.19 -10.70 -4.81
N MET A 205 13.36 -11.35 -4.00
CA MET A 205 12.47 -12.43 -4.47
C MET A 205 11.44 -11.93 -5.48
N CYS A 206 10.85 -10.74 -5.27
CA CYS A 206 9.96 -10.11 -6.24
C CYS A 206 10.66 -9.93 -7.59
N TYR A 207 11.89 -9.41 -7.60
CA TYR A 207 12.66 -9.24 -8.82
C TYR A 207 12.96 -10.57 -9.51
N LYS A 208 13.45 -11.58 -8.77
CA LYS A 208 13.74 -12.93 -9.30
C LYS A 208 12.52 -13.60 -9.94
N HIS A 209 11.33 -13.37 -9.39
CA HIS A 209 10.07 -13.90 -9.93
C HIS A 209 9.39 -12.95 -10.92
N HIS A 210 10.04 -11.86 -11.33
CA HIS A 210 9.50 -10.85 -12.25
C HIS A 210 8.14 -10.29 -11.77
N VAL A 211 7.99 -10.05 -10.47
CA VAL A 211 6.86 -9.33 -9.91
C VAL A 211 7.14 -7.84 -10.05
N PRO A 212 6.27 -7.07 -10.71
CA PRO A 212 6.46 -5.64 -10.83
C PRO A 212 6.24 -4.94 -9.48
N VAL A 213 6.87 -3.77 -9.31
CA VAL A 213 6.75 -2.97 -8.09
C VAL A 213 6.23 -1.56 -8.40
N THR A 214 5.60 -0.95 -7.41
CA THR A 214 5.32 0.49 -7.38
C THR A 214 6.03 1.13 -6.20
N LEU A 215 6.18 2.46 -6.19
CA LEU A 215 6.84 3.21 -5.14
C LEU A 215 5.83 4.11 -4.43
N SER A 216 5.93 4.18 -3.11
CA SER A 216 5.02 4.97 -2.29
C SER A 216 5.61 5.41 -0.96
N SER A 217 5.10 6.52 -0.42
CA SER A 217 5.55 7.07 0.84
C SER A 217 4.69 6.70 2.04
N ASP A 218 3.44 6.28 1.81
CA ASP A 218 2.45 6.07 2.87
C ASP A 218 2.32 7.32 3.75
N ALA A 219 2.17 8.46 3.06
CA ALA A 219 2.20 9.77 3.68
C ALA A 219 0.88 10.08 4.39
N HIS A 220 0.94 10.31 5.70
CA HIS A 220 -0.16 10.78 6.54
C HIS A 220 -0.07 12.30 6.82
N SER A 221 0.89 12.97 6.20
CA SER A 221 1.01 14.42 6.19
C SER A 221 1.79 14.87 4.97
N ASN A 222 1.57 16.12 4.57
CA ASN A 222 2.20 16.69 3.38
C ASN A 222 3.75 16.65 3.42
N ILE A 223 4.37 16.82 4.59
CA ILE A 223 5.83 16.74 4.73
C ILE A 223 6.39 15.33 4.46
N GLN A 224 5.57 14.29 4.59
CA GLN A 224 5.95 12.90 4.40
C GLN A 224 5.89 12.45 2.93
N ILE A 225 5.31 13.24 2.03
CA ILE A 225 5.24 12.93 0.60
C ILE A 225 6.65 12.67 0.07
N ALA A 226 6.83 11.58 -0.67
CA ALA A 226 8.10 11.15 -1.27
C ALA A 226 9.26 11.02 -0.25
N ARG A 227 8.97 10.78 1.05
CA ARG A 227 10.01 10.55 2.05
C ARG A 227 10.85 9.31 1.67
N HIS A 228 12.17 9.39 1.88
CA HIS A 228 13.12 8.31 1.63
C HIS A 228 13.16 7.78 0.18
N PHE A 229 12.63 8.51 -0.81
CA PHE A 229 12.54 8.04 -2.20
C PHE A 229 13.91 7.88 -2.85
N GLU A 230 14.88 8.74 -2.57
CA GLU A 230 16.25 8.58 -3.09
C GLU A 230 16.81 7.20 -2.71
N SER A 231 16.77 6.87 -1.42
CA SER A 231 17.25 5.56 -0.92
C SER A 231 16.43 4.38 -1.45
N ALA A 232 15.12 4.57 -1.66
CA ALA A 232 14.26 3.53 -2.23
C ALA A 232 14.60 3.27 -3.72
N ILE A 233 14.87 4.32 -4.49
CA ILE A 233 15.31 4.22 -5.90
C ILE A 233 16.68 3.55 -5.99
N GLU A 234 17.62 3.91 -5.12
CA GLU A 234 18.92 3.23 -5.02
C GLU A 234 18.75 1.73 -4.70
N LEU A 235 17.88 1.39 -3.77
CA LEU A 235 17.56 0.01 -3.44
C LEU A 235 16.95 -0.75 -4.63
N LEU A 236 15.99 -0.15 -5.34
CA LEU A 236 15.40 -0.74 -6.55
C LEU A 236 16.46 -1.01 -7.61
N ALA A 237 17.34 -0.04 -7.87
CA ALA A 237 18.44 -0.19 -8.83
C ALA A 237 19.44 -1.28 -8.39
N GLN A 238 19.77 -1.35 -7.10
CA GLN A 238 20.65 -2.38 -6.54
C GLN A 238 20.07 -3.79 -6.72
N VAL A 239 18.76 -3.96 -6.55
CA VAL A 239 18.06 -5.24 -6.78
C VAL A 239 17.97 -5.57 -8.25
N GLY A 240 17.96 -4.57 -9.15
CA GLY A 240 17.94 -4.71 -10.61
C GLY A 240 16.71 -4.15 -11.30
N TYR A 241 15.80 -3.49 -10.57
CA TYR A 241 14.67 -2.81 -11.20
C TYR A 241 15.14 -1.55 -11.94
N THR A 242 14.63 -1.37 -13.15
CA THR A 242 14.87 -0.17 -14.00
C THR A 242 13.59 0.59 -14.25
N GLU A 243 12.47 0.05 -13.76
CA GLU A 243 11.13 0.59 -13.95
C GLU A 243 10.24 0.22 -12.79
N ILE A 244 9.22 1.04 -12.55
CA ILE A 244 8.11 0.80 -11.63
C ILE A 244 6.79 0.85 -12.38
N VAL A 245 5.71 0.46 -11.73
CA VAL A 245 4.37 0.46 -12.33
C VAL A 245 3.53 1.58 -11.75
N GLY A 246 2.87 2.33 -12.63
CA GLY A 246 1.77 3.22 -12.32
C GLY A 246 0.45 2.70 -12.85
N PHE A 247 -0.65 3.39 -12.54
CA PHE A 247 -2.00 2.97 -12.90
C PHE A 247 -2.84 4.12 -13.47
N LYS A 248 -3.79 3.76 -14.34
CA LYS A 248 -4.90 4.59 -14.77
C LYS A 248 -6.09 3.70 -15.12
N ASN A 249 -7.25 3.91 -14.51
CA ASN A 249 -8.46 3.10 -14.73
C ASN A 249 -8.18 1.60 -14.55
N ARG A 250 -7.41 1.23 -13.53
CA ARG A 250 -6.95 -0.13 -13.21
C ARG A 250 -6.05 -0.77 -14.28
N ILE A 251 -5.57 0.02 -15.24
CA ILE A 251 -4.64 -0.42 -16.28
C ILE A 251 -3.23 0.03 -15.90
N ARG A 252 -2.30 -0.91 -15.91
CA ARG A 252 -0.89 -0.66 -15.62
C ARG A 252 -0.22 0.13 -16.73
N ARG A 253 0.72 0.95 -16.33
CA ARG A 253 1.66 1.63 -17.21
C ARG A 253 3.06 1.60 -16.59
N ILE A 254 4.06 1.52 -17.45
CA ILE A 254 5.46 1.48 -17.04
C ILE A 254 5.97 2.90 -16.83
N ILE A 255 6.71 3.10 -15.76
CA ILE A 255 7.42 4.33 -15.42
C ILE A 255 8.89 3.97 -15.23
N ARG A 256 9.78 4.59 -15.99
CA ARG A 256 11.22 4.38 -15.85
C ARG A 256 11.75 5.10 -14.61
N LEU A 257 12.67 4.45 -13.92
CA LEU A 257 13.41 5.01 -12.78
C LEU A 257 14.54 5.92 -13.24
#